data_2027bf29e6448c6c91e47b184612fb31
#
_entry.id   2027bf29e6448c6c91e47b184612fb31
#
_cell.length_a   1.000
_cell.length_b   1.000
_cell.length_c   1.000
_cell.angle_alpha   90.00
_cell.angle_beta   90.00
_cell.angle_gamma   90.00
#
_symmetry.space_group_name_H-M   'P 1'
#
loop_
_entity.id
_entity.type
_entity.pdbx_description
1 polymer ?
#
loop_
_entity_poly.entity_id
_entity_poly.type
_entity_poly.pdbx_seq_one_letter_code
_entity_poly.pdbx_strand_id
1 'polypeptide(L)'
;MTEARESAGPQALRAPGTPCWVSLMAHRLTATEEFYGELFGWEFRPGPQQLGPYVRALLDGREVAGMGQLPPENRLPIAWTPYLGSDDVDRTAEAVRLCGGTVAVGPLDAAEAGRLAIAADPSGAVFGIWQAPAHLAPAITGVPGTPAWNELITFETESVAKFYASVFGYETEPVVSAGFDYVTLCVDGRPVAGVHGVGHGLHRDQGPYWATYFEVADTAETLRQVTGLGGRIVRPAHDSPHGRVATVADPEGAVFSVVQDPH
;
A
#
# COMPACT_ATOMS: atom_id res chain seq x y z
N MET A 1 -15.34 7.35 -22.03
CA MET A 1 -14.62 6.23 -22.67
C MET A 1 -14.06 5.40 -21.54
N THR A 2 -14.66 4.25 -21.33
CA THR A 2 -14.31 3.31 -20.27
C THR A 2 -13.13 2.50 -20.82
N GLU A 3 -11.89 2.90 -20.52
CA GLU A 3 -10.77 1.99 -20.69
C GLU A 3 -10.86 0.97 -19.56
N ALA A 4 -11.19 -0.25 -19.95
CA ALA A 4 -11.13 -1.40 -19.07
C ALA A 4 -9.72 -1.46 -18.44
N ARG A 5 -9.64 -1.52 -17.12
CA ARG A 5 -8.44 -1.96 -16.40
C ARG A 5 -8.13 -3.39 -16.88
N GLU A 6 -7.30 -3.51 -17.93
CA GLU A 6 -6.69 -4.79 -18.24
C GLU A 6 -5.87 -5.21 -17.02
N SER A 7 -6.20 -6.36 -16.46
CA SER A 7 -5.41 -6.96 -15.39
C SER A 7 -3.97 -7.05 -15.85
N ALA A 8 -3.07 -6.34 -15.17
CA ALA A 8 -1.66 -6.35 -15.50
C ALA A 8 -1.16 -7.79 -15.49
N GLY A 9 -0.51 -8.23 -16.57
CA GLY A 9 0.07 -9.58 -16.65
C GLY A 9 1.14 -9.76 -15.55
N PRO A 10 1.50 -11.00 -15.20
CA PRO A 10 2.44 -11.32 -14.10
C PRO A 10 3.78 -10.58 -14.18
N GLN A 11 4.23 -10.23 -15.36
CA GLN A 11 5.49 -9.52 -15.59
C GLN A 11 5.36 -8.01 -15.33
N ALA A 12 4.20 -7.41 -15.59
CA ALA A 12 3.92 -6.00 -15.33
C ALA A 12 3.83 -5.71 -13.83
N LEU A 13 3.35 -6.65 -13.02
CA LEU A 13 3.30 -6.53 -11.55
C LEU A 13 4.68 -6.61 -10.87
N ARG A 14 5.73 -6.92 -11.61
CA ARG A 14 7.12 -7.03 -11.11
C ARG A 14 8.05 -5.96 -11.68
N ALA A 15 7.56 -5.10 -12.56
CA ALA A 15 8.37 -4.01 -13.08
C ALA A 15 8.82 -3.11 -11.91
N PRO A 16 10.09 -2.62 -11.92
CA PRO A 16 10.57 -1.70 -10.90
C PRO A 16 9.61 -0.53 -10.70
N GLY A 17 9.37 -0.19 -9.44
CA GLY A 17 8.42 0.86 -9.07
C GLY A 17 6.96 0.40 -8.96
N THR A 18 6.56 -0.72 -9.54
CA THR A 18 5.17 -1.17 -9.41
C THR A 18 4.88 -1.59 -7.96
N PRO A 19 3.79 -1.08 -7.31
CA PRO A 19 3.32 -1.63 -6.05
C PRO A 19 3.01 -3.12 -6.20
N CYS A 20 3.72 -3.96 -5.48
CA CYS A 20 3.69 -5.41 -5.67
C CYS A 20 3.27 -6.18 -4.43
N TRP A 21 3.22 -5.51 -3.27
CA TRP A 21 2.82 -6.07 -1.99
C TRP A 21 2.31 -4.98 -1.06
N VAL A 22 1.53 -5.35 -0.06
CA VAL A 22 1.19 -4.49 1.07
C VAL A 22 1.39 -5.25 2.38
N SER A 23 1.88 -4.58 3.42
CA SER A 23 2.09 -5.20 4.72
C SER A 23 1.61 -4.31 5.86
N LEU A 24 1.08 -4.93 6.90
CA LEU A 24 0.66 -4.27 8.13
C LEU A 24 1.50 -4.79 9.29
N MET A 25 2.03 -3.87 10.10
CA MET A 25 2.67 -4.22 11.37
C MET A 25 1.71 -3.88 12.52
N ALA A 26 1.28 -4.87 13.30
CA ALA A 26 0.25 -4.76 14.33
C ALA A 26 0.82 -5.10 15.73
N HIS A 27 0.23 -4.57 16.80
CA HIS A 27 0.60 -4.96 18.16
C HIS A 27 -0.06 -6.28 18.58
N ARG A 28 -1.29 -6.52 18.10
CA ARG A 28 -2.09 -7.72 18.46
C ARG A 28 -2.38 -8.54 17.21
N LEU A 29 -1.34 -9.19 16.66
CA LEU A 29 -1.40 -9.88 15.37
C LEU A 29 -2.62 -10.80 15.25
N THR A 30 -2.93 -11.63 16.26
CA THR A 30 -4.09 -12.54 16.22
C THR A 30 -5.42 -11.79 16.10
N ALA A 31 -5.62 -10.71 16.85
CA ALA A 31 -6.85 -9.92 16.74
C ALA A 31 -6.95 -9.20 15.38
N THR A 32 -5.81 -8.83 14.81
CA THR A 32 -5.72 -8.25 13.47
C THR A 32 -6.07 -9.29 12.40
N GLU A 33 -5.57 -10.53 12.53
CA GLU A 33 -5.95 -11.65 11.65
C GLU A 33 -7.46 -11.92 11.71
N GLU A 34 -8.05 -11.94 12.91
CA GLU A 34 -9.49 -12.11 13.09
C GLU A 34 -10.29 -11.01 12.37
N PHE A 35 -9.89 -9.74 12.55
CA PHE A 35 -10.57 -8.61 11.92
C PHE A 35 -10.53 -8.69 10.39
N TYR A 36 -9.36 -8.87 9.78
CA TYR A 36 -9.24 -8.90 8.32
C TYR A 36 -9.74 -10.22 7.72
N GLY A 37 -9.67 -11.32 8.46
CA GLY A 37 -10.27 -12.60 8.09
C GLY A 37 -11.79 -12.49 7.93
N GLU A 38 -12.47 -11.90 8.91
CA GLU A 38 -13.91 -11.66 8.85
C GLU A 38 -14.31 -10.60 7.80
N LEU A 39 -13.50 -9.54 7.65
CA LEU A 39 -13.80 -8.43 6.74
C LEU A 39 -13.63 -8.80 5.26
N PHE A 40 -12.54 -9.49 4.92
CA PHE A 40 -12.14 -9.77 3.53
C PHE A 40 -12.16 -11.26 3.16
N GLY A 41 -12.48 -12.13 4.11
CA GLY A 41 -12.44 -13.58 3.89
C GLY A 41 -11.02 -14.14 3.79
N TRP A 42 -10.03 -13.48 4.40
CA TRP A 42 -8.65 -13.93 4.32
C TRP A 42 -8.38 -15.12 5.22
N GLU A 43 -7.58 -16.05 4.70
CA GLU A 43 -6.92 -17.12 5.47
C GLU A 43 -5.47 -16.71 5.74
N PHE A 44 -4.88 -17.21 6.83
CA PHE A 44 -3.52 -16.86 7.22
C PHE A 44 -2.61 -18.07 7.28
N ARG A 45 -1.37 -17.89 6.79
CA ARG A 45 -0.30 -18.89 6.86
C ARG A 45 0.98 -18.25 7.38
N PRO A 46 1.83 -19.00 8.11
CA PRO A 46 3.13 -18.50 8.55
C PRO A 46 3.94 -17.93 7.38
N GLY A 47 4.55 -16.77 7.60
CA GLY A 47 5.46 -16.13 6.67
C GLY A 47 6.92 -16.48 6.96
N PRO A 48 7.87 -15.74 6.34
CA PRO A 48 9.30 -15.95 6.55
C PRO A 48 9.71 -15.74 8.01
N GLN A 49 10.34 -16.73 8.62
CA GLN A 49 10.77 -16.67 10.04
C GLN A 49 11.77 -15.55 10.32
N GLN A 50 12.53 -15.12 9.31
CA GLN A 50 13.50 -14.03 9.40
C GLN A 50 12.86 -12.67 9.68
N LEU A 51 11.57 -12.52 9.39
CA LEU A 51 10.80 -11.30 9.68
C LEU A 51 10.17 -11.29 11.08
N GLY A 52 10.47 -12.31 11.91
CA GLY A 52 9.81 -12.49 13.19
C GLY A 52 8.40 -13.08 13.05
N PRO A 53 7.50 -12.83 14.03
CA PRO A 53 6.11 -13.23 13.90
C PRO A 53 5.45 -12.48 12.72
N TYR A 54 5.33 -13.19 11.59
CA TYR A 54 4.79 -12.68 10.34
C TYR A 54 3.90 -13.73 9.69
N VAL A 55 2.75 -13.32 9.18
CA VAL A 55 1.81 -14.16 8.46
C VAL A 55 1.54 -13.61 7.07
N ARG A 56 1.23 -14.48 6.13
CA ARG A 56 0.75 -14.15 4.80
C ARG A 56 -0.76 -14.33 4.79
N ALA A 57 -1.47 -13.29 4.36
CA ALA A 57 -2.91 -13.33 4.11
C ALA A 57 -3.14 -13.89 2.71
N LEU A 58 -4.08 -14.82 2.60
CA LEU A 58 -4.46 -15.48 1.36
C LEU A 58 -5.95 -15.32 1.12
N LEU A 59 -6.34 -15.12 -0.13
CA LEU A 59 -7.71 -15.19 -0.60
C LEU A 59 -7.77 -16.29 -1.67
N ASP A 60 -8.65 -17.27 -1.50
CA ASP A 60 -8.74 -18.45 -2.37
C ASP A 60 -7.38 -19.13 -2.61
N GLY A 61 -6.59 -19.26 -1.54
CA GLY A 61 -5.28 -19.88 -1.57
C GLY A 61 -4.15 -19.08 -2.23
N ARG A 62 -4.41 -17.85 -2.68
CA ARG A 62 -3.44 -16.94 -3.32
C ARG A 62 -3.10 -15.77 -2.39
N GLU A 63 -1.82 -15.41 -2.35
CA GLU A 63 -1.33 -14.34 -1.47
C GLU A 63 -1.87 -12.97 -1.88
N VAL A 64 -2.29 -12.17 -0.89
CA VAL A 64 -2.86 -10.82 -1.08
C VAL A 64 -2.11 -9.76 -0.28
N ALA A 65 -1.66 -10.07 0.93
CA ALA A 65 -1.01 -9.14 1.85
C ALA A 65 -0.18 -9.89 2.88
N GLY A 66 0.58 -9.16 3.69
CA GLY A 66 1.27 -9.70 4.84
C GLY A 66 1.00 -8.93 6.12
N MET A 67 1.12 -9.61 7.25
CA MET A 67 0.98 -8.98 8.57
C MET A 67 2.08 -9.45 9.50
N GLY A 68 2.69 -8.52 10.22
CA GLY A 68 3.72 -8.81 11.20
C GLY A 68 3.38 -8.25 12.57
N GLN A 69 4.02 -8.78 13.59
CA GLN A 69 3.85 -8.28 14.95
C GLN A 69 4.95 -7.28 15.30
N LEU A 70 4.53 -6.09 15.74
CA LEU A 70 5.44 -5.11 16.35
C LEU A 70 5.88 -5.60 17.72
N PRO A 71 7.16 -5.45 18.08
CA PRO A 71 7.61 -5.65 19.44
C PRO A 71 6.81 -4.76 20.42
N PRO A 72 6.51 -5.25 21.64
CA PRO A 72 5.67 -4.51 22.59
C PRO A 72 6.19 -3.12 22.98
N GLU A 73 7.52 -2.95 22.95
CA GLU A 73 8.20 -1.67 23.22
C GLU A 73 8.16 -0.69 22.05
N ASN A 74 7.82 -1.17 20.86
CA ASN A 74 7.76 -0.34 19.65
C ASN A 74 6.45 0.45 19.63
N ARG A 75 6.54 1.77 19.60
CA ARG A 75 5.39 2.69 19.55
C ARG A 75 5.17 3.31 18.17
N LEU A 76 5.65 2.67 17.12
CA LEU A 76 5.40 3.14 15.76
C LEU A 76 3.88 3.10 15.47
N PRO A 77 3.39 4.06 14.68
CA PRO A 77 2.01 4.01 14.21
C PRO A 77 1.74 2.73 13.43
N ILE A 78 0.58 2.14 13.66
CA ILE A 78 0.11 1.00 12.88
C ILE A 78 -0.41 1.53 11.56
N ALA A 79 0.20 1.08 10.46
CA ALA A 79 -0.14 1.54 9.12
C ALA A 79 0.12 0.44 8.07
N TRP A 80 -0.74 0.40 7.08
CA TRP A 80 -0.48 -0.34 5.86
C TRP A 80 0.68 0.30 5.09
N THR A 81 1.65 -0.50 4.72
CA THR A 81 2.85 -0.07 3.99
C THR A 81 2.88 -0.76 2.63
N PRO A 82 2.79 -0.02 1.52
CA PRO A 82 3.00 -0.60 0.20
C PRO A 82 4.47 -0.86 -0.05
N TYR A 83 4.76 -1.95 -0.77
CA TYR A 83 6.09 -2.29 -1.25
C TYR A 83 6.17 -2.07 -2.76
N LEU A 84 7.17 -1.32 -3.16
CA LEU A 84 7.47 -1.03 -4.55
C LEU A 84 8.51 -2.03 -5.07
N GLY A 85 8.26 -2.60 -6.23
CA GLY A 85 9.15 -3.58 -6.85
C GLY A 85 10.53 -3.01 -7.15
N SER A 86 11.54 -3.84 -7.05
CA SER A 86 12.93 -3.50 -7.40
C SER A 86 13.64 -4.70 -7.98
N ASP A 87 14.47 -4.48 -8.99
CA ASP A 87 15.38 -5.51 -9.53
C ASP A 87 16.65 -5.65 -8.68
N ASP A 88 16.98 -4.62 -7.90
CA ASP A 88 18.15 -4.54 -7.02
C ASP A 88 17.85 -3.64 -5.83
N VAL A 89 17.49 -4.24 -4.70
CA VAL A 89 17.14 -3.50 -3.47
C VAL A 89 18.30 -2.67 -2.92
N ASP A 90 19.54 -3.15 -3.03
CA ASP A 90 20.71 -2.42 -2.53
C ASP A 90 20.92 -1.13 -3.33
N ARG A 91 20.82 -1.22 -4.65
CA ARG A 91 20.92 -0.07 -5.54
C ARG A 91 19.77 0.92 -5.33
N THR A 92 18.54 0.41 -5.19
CA THR A 92 17.37 1.26 -4.95
C THR A 92 17.45 1.96 -3.58
N ALA A 93 17.89 1.25 -2.54
CA ALA A 93 18.11 1.82 -1.21
C ALA A 93 19.20 2.93 -1.23
N GLU A 94 20.23 2.77 -2.03
CA GLU A 94 21.24 3.82 -2.22
C GLU A 94 20.65 5.03 -2.98
N ALA A 95 19.85 4.80 -4.02
CA ALA A 95 19.16 5.87 -4.72
C ALA A 95 18.22 6.66 -3.79
N VAL A 96 17.50 5.98 -2.88
CA VAL A 96 16.69 6.64 -1.83
C VAL A 96 17.52 7.60 -1.01
N ARG A 97 18.71 7.17 -0.52
CA ARG A 97 19.60 8.03 0.29
C ARG A 97 20.12 9.21 -0.51
N LEU A 98 20.56 8.98 -1.74
CA LEU A 98 21.07 10.03 -2.63
C LEU A 98 20.00 11.07 -2.99
N CYS A 99 18.73 10.68 -3.06
CA CYS A 99 17.60 11.56 -3.32
C CYS A 99 17.01 12.19 -2.04
N GLY A 100 17.67 12.05 -0.88
CA GLY A 100 17.27 12.70 0.37
C GLY A 100 16.26 11.94 1.23
N GLY A 101 15.92 10.71 0.86
CA GLY A 101 15.13 9.80 1.68
C GLY A 101 15.97 9.09 2.76
N THR A 102 15.32 8.27 3.56
CA THR A 102 15.94 7.49 4.62
C THR A 102 15.67 6.01 4.43
N VAL A 103 16.65 5.15 4.69
CA VAL A 103 16.47 3.69 4.77
C VAL A 103 16.49 3.30 6.23
N ALA A 104 15.34 2.95 6.77
CA ALA A 104 15.14 2.67 8.19
C ALA A 104 15.48 1.21 8.53
N VAL A 105 15.20 0.26 7.61
CA VAL A 105 15.48 -1.17 7.80
C VAL A 105 16.07 -1.74 6.52
N GLY A 106 17.09 -2.56 6.66
CA GLY A 106 17.71 -3.28 5.55
C GLY A 106 18.68 -2.47 4.70
N PRO A 107 18.96 -2.89 3.48
CA PRO A 107 18.52 -4.12 2.80
C PRO A 107 18.80 -5.40 3.58
N LEU A 108 17.82 -6.31 3.64
CA LEU A 108 17.94 -7.59 4.32
C LEU A 108 17.30 -8.72 3.51
N ASP A 109 17.80 -9.94 3.72
CA ASP A 109 17.26 -11.14 3.09
C ASP A 109 16.10 -11.72 3.91
N ALA A 110 14.96 -11.92 3.25
CA ALA A 110 13.77 -12.58 3.80
C ALA A 110 13.65 -14.02 3.26
N ALA A 111 14.78 -14.73 3.20
CA ALA A 111 14.90 -16.09 2.69
C ALA A 111 14.23 -16.28 1.31
N GLU A 112 13.32 -17.27 1.20
CA GLU A 112 12.62 -17.57 -0.06
C GLU A 112 11.69 -16.43 -0.54
N ALA A 113 11.35 -15.46 0.32
CA ALA A 113 10.57 -14.28 -0.06
C ALA A 113 11.40 -13.19 -0.76
N GLY A 114 12.72 -13.35 -0.85
CA GLY A 114 13.62 -12.42 -1.53
C GLY A 114 14.28 -11.41 -0.61
N ARG A 115 14.58 -10.23 -1.12
CA ARG A 115 15.32 -9.19 -0.44
C ARG A 115 14.48 -7.93 -0.32
N LEU A 116 14.50 -7.26 0.84
CA LEU A 116 13.68 -6.08 1.07
C LEU A 116 14.39 -5.00 1.89
N ALA A 117 13.84 -3.79 1.82
CA ALA A 117 14.17 -2.69 2.71
C ALA A 117 12.91 -1.89 3.05
N ILE A 118 12.92 -1.19 4.20
CA ILE A 118 11.92 -0.20 4.56
C ILE A 118 12.58 1.16 4.51
N ALA A 119 11.97 2.07 3.78
CA ALA A 119 12.45 3.40 3.54
C ALA A 119 11.37 4.45 3.83
N ALA A 120 11.79 5.71 3.92
CA ALA A 120 10.91 6.85 3.93
C ALA A 120 11.39 7.86 2.88
N ASP A 121 10.48 8.52 2.22
CA ASP A 121 10.77 9.63 1.33
C ASP A 121 11.21 10.88 2.11
N PRO A 122 11.66 11.96 1.46
CA PRO A 122 12.10 13.19 2.15
C PRO A 122 10.99 13.86 2.98
N SER A 123 9.72 13.57 2.71
CA SER A 123 8.58 14.09 3.46
C SER A 123 8.20 13.23 4.67
N GLY A 124 8.79 12.03 4.78
CA GLY A 124 8.61 11.08 5.87
C GLY A 124 7.62 9.95 5.59
N ALA A 125 7.05 9.87 4.40
CA ALA A 125 6.14 8.77 4.05
C ALA A 125 6.90 7.45 3.91
N VAL A 126 6.48 6.45 4.68
CA VAL A 126 7.14 5.13 4.75
C VAL A 126 6.64 4.23 3.62
N PHE A 127 7.57 3.53 2.97
CA PHE A 127 7.29 2.51 1.96
C PHE A 127 8.31 1.38 2.03
N GLY A 128 7.93 0.22 1.51
CA GLY A 128 8.83 -0.92 1.32
C GLY A 128 9.46 -0.91 -0.07
N ILE A 129 10.63 -1.50 -0.18
CA ILE A 129 11.30 -1.85 -1.44
C ILE A 129 11.43 -3.35 -1.44
N TRP A 130 10.99 -4.02 -2.50
CA TRP A 130 11.01 -5.49 -2.54
C TRP A 130 11.54 -6.05 -3.85
N GLN A 131 12.56 -6.86 -3.73
CA GLN A 131 13.12 -7.67 -4.81
C GLN A 131 12.61 -9.11 -4.66
N ALA A 132 11.46 -9.37 -5.29
CA ALA A 132 10.85 -10.69 -5.25
C ALA A 132 11.66 -11.69 -6.10
N PRO A 133 11.84 -12.92 -5.64
CA PRO A 133 12.42 -13.98 -6.46
C PRO A 133 11.59 -14.24 -7.72
N ALA A 134 12.23 -14.63 -8.81
CA ALA A 134 11.55 -14.86 -10.09
C ALA A 134 10.47 -15.95 -10.04
N HIS A 135 10.61 -16.91 -9.12
CA HIS A 135 9.66 -18.01 -8.95
C HIS A 135 8.44 -17.69 -8.10
N LEU A 136 8.46 -16.56 -7.35
CA LEU A 136 7.35 -16.18 -6.50
C LEU A 136 6.20 -15.63 -7.38
N ALA A 137 4.99 -16.15 -7.17
CA ALA A 137 3.83 -15.60 -7.85
C ALA A 137 3.52 -14.17 -7.35
N PRO A 138 3.09 -13.23 -8.21
CA PRO A 138 2.65 -11.93 -7.75
C PRO A 138 1.38 -12.07 -6.90
N ALA A 139 1.19 -11.15 -5.95
CA ALA A 139 -0.05 -11.03 -5.20
C ALA A 139 -1.24 -10.84 -6.16
N ILE A 140 -2.42 -11.35 -5.78
CA ILE A 140 -3.61 -11.14 -6.59
C ILE A 140 -4.17 -9.73 -6.38
N THR A 141 -4.78 -9.21 -7.45
CA THR A 141 -5.46 -7.91 -7.47
C THR A 141 -6.72 -8.03 -8.33
N GLY A 142 -7.62 -7.03 -8.27
CA GLY A 142 -8.77 -6.94 -9.17
C GLY A 142 -9.93 -7.84 -8.79
N VAL A 143 -10.01 -8.26 -7.53
CA VAL A 143 -11.17 -8.93 -6.94
C VAL A 143 -11.44 -8.39 -5.54
N PRO A 144 -12.70 -8.39 -5.07
CA PRO A 144 -13.02 -7.97 -3.70
C PRO A 144 -12.15 -8.67 -2.65
N GLY A 145 -11.64 -7.90 -1.68
CA GLY A 145 -10.69 -8.36 -0.67
C GLY A 145 -9.22 -8.27 -1.07
N THR A 146 -8.88 -7.67 -2.20
CA THR A 146 -7.48 -7.49 -2.64
C THR A 146 -7.08 -6.02 -2.71
N PRO A 147 -5.76 -5.69 -2.60
CA PRO A 147 -5.28 -4.34 -2.86
C PRO A 147 -5.64 -3.88 -4.27
N ALA A 148 -6.26 -2.71 -4.39
CA ALA A 148 -6.71 -2.11 -5.66
C ALA A 148 -5.84 -0.93 -6.09
N TRP A 149 -5.37 -0.11 -5.12
CA TRP A 149 -4.59 1.09 -5.38
C TRP A 149 -3.74 1.47 -4.18
N ASN A 150 -2.67 2.23 -4.44
CA ASN A 150 -1.89 2.91 -3.40
C ASN A 150 -1.73 4.38 -3.78
N GLU A 151 -1.96 5.26 -2.81
CA GLU A 151 -1.93 6.70 -2.99
C GLU A 151 -1.09 7.35 -1.89
N LEU A 152 -0.11 8.14 -2.28
CA LEU A 152 0.67 8.93 -1.33
C LEU A 152 -0.07 10.22 -1.02
N ILE A 153 -0.48 10.39 0.22
CA ILE A 153 -1.09 11.63 0.72
C ILE A 153 0.04 12.53 1.25
N THR A 154 0.16 13.71 0.70
CA THR A 154 1.25 14.63 1.02
C THR A 154 0.76 16.09 1.09
N PHE A 155 1.64 17.00 1.51
CA PHE A 155 1.33 18.44 1.51
C PHE A 155 1.26 19.02 0.10
N GLU A 156 2.17 18.58 -0.79
CA GLU A 156 2.23 18.99 -2.20
C GLU A 156 2.85 17.87 -3.05
N THR A 157 2.57 17.86 -4.35
CA THR A 157 2.95 16.73 -5.21
C THR A 157 4.32 16.88 -5.85
N GLU A 158 4.79 18.11 -6.14
CA GLU A 158 5.90 18.36 -7.05
C GLU A 158 7.23 17.76 -6.59
N SER A 159 7.67 18.05 -5.35
CA SER A 159 8.96 17.55 -4.84
C SER A 159 8.94 16.06 -4.60
N VAL A 160 7.79 15.57 -4.14
CA VAL A 160 7.59 14.15 -3.82
C VAL A 160 7.56 13.31 -5.11
N ALA A 161 6.82 13.74 -6.14
CA ALA A 161 6.81 13.06 -7.43
C ALA A 161 8.21 13.02 -8.07
N LYS A 162 9.00 14.10 -7.96
CA LYS A 162 10.40 14.13 -8.41
C LYS A 162 11.27 13.09 -7.70
N PHE A 163 11.09 12.92 -6.37
CA PHE A 163 11.80 11.90 -5.61
C PHE A 163 11.51 10.50 -6.16
N TYR A 164 10.23 10.14 -6.27
CA TYR A 164 9.83 8.82 -6.75
C TYR A 164 10.24 8.59 -8.22
N ALA A 165 10.13 9.61 -9.08
CA ALA A 165 10.64 9.54 -10.45
C ALA A 165 12.16 9.29 -10.50
N SER A 166 12.93 9.94 -9.62
CA SER A 166 14.39 9.77 -9.57
C SER A 166 14.81 8.40 -9.04
N VAL A 167 14.08 7.83 -8.07
CA VAL A 167 14.42 6.54 -7.44
C VAL A 167 13.95 5.36 -8.29
N PHE A 168 12.73 5.41 -8.84
CA PHE A 168 12.10 4.28 -9.52
C PHE A 168 11.92 4.47 -11.03
N GLY A 169 12.24 5.64 -11.56
CA GLY A 169 12.10 5.93 -12.99
C GLY A 169 10.66 6.18 -13.44
N TYR A 170 9.75 6.57 -12.54
CA TYR A 170 8.37 6.85 -12.92
C TYR A 170 8.24 7.97 -13.94
N GLU A 171 7.38 7.77 -14.91
CA GLU A 171 6.74 8.82 -15.65
C GLU A 171 5.64 9.45 -14.78
N THR A 172 5.51 10.78 -14.78
CA THR A 172 4.56 11.51 -13.93
C THR A 172 3.54 12.23 -14.78
N GLU A 173 2.25 11.98 -14.54
CA GLU A 173 1.15 12.59 -15.25
C GLU A 173 0.31 13.47 -14.30
N PRO A 174 0.46 14.81 -14.34
CA PRO A 174 -0.36 15.70 -13.53
C PRO A 174 -1.83 15.65 -13.97
N VAL A 175 -2.74 15.52 -13.00
CA VAL A 175 -4.17 15.62 -13.23
C VAL A 175 -4.58 17.10 -13.17
N VAL A 176 -4.86 17.70 -14.33
CA VAL A 176 -5.24 19.11 -14.42
C VAL A 176 -6.70 19.28 -14.03
N SER A 177 -6.95 19.68 -12.78
CA SER A 177 -8.28 20.03 -12.28
C SER A 177 -8.17 21.19 -11.29
N ALA A 178 -9.09 22.13 -11.33
CA ALA A 178 -9.06 23.29 -10.45
C ALA A 178 -9.15 22.88 -8.97
N GLY A 179 -8.12 23.22 -8.19
CA GLY A 179 -8.06 22.93 -6.76
C GLY A 179 -7.76 21.47 -6.37
N PHE A 180 -7.31 20.65 -7.34
CA PHE A 180 -6.93 19.27 -7.12
C PHE A 180 -5.46 19.06 -7.49
N ASP A 181 -4.60 18.97 -6.50
CA ASP A 181 -3.17 18.73 -6.67
C ASP A 181 -2.92 17.20 -6.66
N TYR A 182 -2.85 16.60 -7.85
CA TYR A 182 -2.72 15.17 -8.03
C TYR A 182 -1.78 14.83 -9.18
N VAL A 183 -0.92 13.85 -8.95
CA VAL A 183 -0.01 13.31 -9.95
C VAL A 183 -0.16 11.79 -10.00
N THR A 184 -0.36 11.24 -11.18
CA THR A 184 -0.31 9.80 -11.41
C THR A 184 1.14 9.38 -11.65
N LEU A 185 1.58 8.33 -10.97
CA LEU A 185 2.87 7.66 -11.19
C LEU A 185 2.66 6.53 -12.16
N CYS A 186 3.41 6.52 -13.27
CA CYS A 186 3.28 5.55 -14.34
C CYS A 186 4.57 4.76 -14.55
N VAL A 187 4.45 3.48 -14.87
CA VAL A 187 5.52 2.58 -15.32
C VAL A 187 5.15 2.07 -16.71
N ASP A 188 6.01 2.28 -17.70
CA ASP A 188 5.75 1.92 -19.11
C ASP A 188 4.39 2.45 -19.61
N GLY A 189 4.09 3.72 -19.29
CA GLY A 189 2.83 4.38 -19.65
C GLY A 189 1.58 3.88 -18.93
N ARG A 190 1.72 3.01 -17.90
CA ARG A 190 0.59 2.47 -17.13
C ARG A 190 0.53 3.12 -15.75
N PRO A 191 -0.62 3.66 -15.32
CA PRO A 191 -0.83 4.12 -13.96
C PRO A 191 -0.60 3.01 -12.93
N VAL A 192 0.26 3.23 -11.93
CA VAL A 192 0.57 2.25 -10.89
C VAL A 192 0.33 2.76 -9.47
N ALA A 193 0.39 4.07 -9.27
CA ALA A 193 0.13 4.71 -7.98
C ALA A 193 -0.26 6.19 -8.18
N GLY A 194 -0.74 6.83 -7.12
CA GLY A 194 -1.06 8.26 -7.10
C GLY A 194 -0.25 9.03 -6.06
N VAL A 195 -0.08 10.32 -6.29
CA VAL A 195 0.41 11.29 -5.30
C VAL A 195 -0.63 12.41 -5.19
N HIS A 196 -1.19 12.60 -4.00
CA HIS A 196 -2.26 13.55 -3.73
C HIS A 196 -1.78 14.63 -2.76
N GLY A 197 -1.65 15.85 -3.24
CA GLY A 197 -1.34 17.03 -2.47
C GLY A 197 -2.62 17.60 -1.83
N VAL A 198 -2.75 17.42 -0.53
CA VAL A 198 -3.93 17.89 0.22
C VAL A 198 -3.67 19.20 0.97
N GLY A 199 -2.49 19.77 0.84
CA GLY A 199 -2.10 21.04 1.44
C GLY A 199 -2.36 21.05 2.95
N HIS A 200 -3.06 22.07 3.42
CA HIS A 200 -3.42 22.22 4.84
C HIS A 200 -4.46 21.21 5.35
N GLY A 201 -5.04 20.36 4.48
CA GLY A 201 -5.93 19.26 4.87
C GLY A 201 -5.19 18.12 5.56
N LEU A 202 -3.87 18.04 5.41
CA LEU A 202 -3.04 17.06 6.11
C LEU A 202 -2.65 17.62 7.50
N HIS A 203 -3.00 16.88 8.55
CA HIS A 203 -2.57 17.22 9.90
C HIS A 203 -1.06 17.07 10.04
N ARG A 204 -0.40 18.09 10.61
CA ARG A 204 1.07 18.11 10.76
C ARG A 204 1.59 16.96 11.63
N ASP A 205 0.82 16.55 12.62
CA ASP A 205 1.18 15.45 13.53
C ASP A 205 1.09 14.07 12.85
N GLN A 206 0.28 13.95 11.80
CA GLN A 206 0.18 12.71 11.00
C GLN A 206 1.28 12.62 9.96
N GLY A 207 1.67 13.76 9.37
CA GLY A 207 2.62 13.80 8.28
C GLY A 207 2.15 13.09 7.00
N PRO A 208 2.95 13.10 5.93
CA PRO A 208 2.69 12.35 4.71
C PRO A 208 2.70 10.84 4.93
N TYR A 209 1.83 10.12 4.21
CA TYR A 209 1.70 8.67 4.34
C TYR A 209 1.15 8.04 3.05
N TRP A 210 1.43 6.76 2.86
CA TRP A 210 0.81 5.95 1.83
C TRP A 210 -0.53 5.40 2.32
N ALA A 211 -1.59 5.66 1.57
CA ALA A 211 -2.92 5.09 1.75
C ALA A 211 -3.09 3.88 0.82
N THR A 212 -3.41 2.73 1.39
CA THR A 212 -3.76 1.51 0.64
C THR A 212 -5.26 1.42 0.49
N TYR A 213 -5.73 1.11 -0.72
CA TYR A 213 -7.13 0.88 -1.06
C TYR A 213 -7.35 -0.60 -1.31
N PHE A 214 -8.37 -1.17 -0.69
CA PHE A 214 -8.81 -2.54 -0.94
C PHE A 214 -10.12 -2.53 -1.72
N GLU A 215 -10.20 -3.39 -2.73
CA GLU A 215 -11.43 -3.58 -3.50
C GLU A 215 -12.49 -4.27 -2.64
N VAL A 216 -13.72 -3.83 -2.76
CA VAL A 216 -14.87 -4.43 -2.07
C VAL A 216 -16.08 -4.52 -3.01
N ALA A 217 -16.91 -5.53 -2.80
CA ALA A 217 -18.11 -5.72 -3.61
C ALA A 217 -19.20 -4.69 -3.30
N ASP A 218 -19.33 -4.25 -2.04
CA ASP A 218 -20.31 -3.27 -1.55
C ASP A 218 -19.70 -2.43 -0.43
N THR A 219 -19.47 -1.15 -0.72
CA THR A 219 -18.89 -0.21 0.27
C THR A 219 -19.79 -0.05 1.49
N ALA A 220 -21.12 0.01 1.32
CA ALA A 220 -22.04 0.23 2.44
C ALA A 220 -22.09 -0.98 3.39
N GLU A 221 -22.09 -2.20 2.85
CA GLU A 221 -21.97 -3.43 3.63
C GLU A 221 -20.64 -3.50 4.37
N THR A 222 -19.52 -3.22 3.67
CA THR A 222 -18.18 -3.22 4.27
C THR A 222 -18.08 -2.23 5.44
N LEU A 223 -18.68 -1.05 5.35
CA LEU A 223 -18.70 -0.08 6.46
C LEU A 223 -19.46 -0.61 7.68
N ARG A 224 -20.57 -1.36 7.48
CA ARG A 224 -21.29 -2.02 8.58
C ARG A 224 -20.44 -3.11 9.23
N GLN A 225 -19.76 -3.93 8.43
CA GLN A 225 -18.86 -4.98 8.92
C GLN A 225 -17.68 -4.38 9.71
N VAL A 226 -17.00 -3.35 9.18
CA VAL A 226 -15.91 -2.66 9.89
C VAL A 226 -16.36 -2.20 11.27
N THR A 227 -17.52 -1.53 11.36
CA THR A 227 -18.03 -1.04 12.65
C THR A 227 -18.46 -2.18 13.57
N GLY A 228 -19.05 -3.24 13.04
CA GLY A 228 -19.44 -4.45 13.79
C GLY A 228 -18.24 -5.20 14.37
N LEU A 229 -17.10 -5.17 13.69
CA LEU A 229 -15.84 -5.78 14.09
C LEU A 229 -14.96 -4.87 15.00
N GLY A 230 -15.51 -3.72 15.44
CA GLY A 230 -14.81 -2.80 16.35
C GLY A 230 -13.89 -1.79 15.67
N GLY A 231 -13.86 -1.73 14.34
CA GLY A 231 -13.24 -0.66 13.58
C GLY A 231 -14.11 0.61 13.56
N ARG A 232 -13.65 1.63 12.86
CA ARG A 232 -14.36 2.92 12.77
C ARG A 232 -14.29 3.52 11.37
N ILE A 233 -15.30 4.30 11.02
CA ILE A 233 -15.33 5.09 9.79
C ILE A 233 -14.54 6.38 10.04
N VAL A 234 -13.49 6.61 9.24
CA VAL A 234 -12.68 7.83 9.26
C VAL A 234 -13.25 8.85 8.28
N ARG A 235 -13.59 8.44 7.07
CA ARG A 235 -14.27 9.24 6.05
C ARG A 235 -15.44 8.45 5.48
N PRO A 236 -16.66 9.00 5.51
CA PRO A 236 -17.84 8.32 4.95
C PRO A 236 -17.71 8.03 3.46
N ALA A 237 -18.52 7.09 2.99
CA ALA A 237 -18.57 6.75 1.58
C ALA A 237 -18.95 7.96 0.71
N HIS A 238 -18.21 8.14 -0.36
CA HIS A 238 -18.44 9.18 -1.37
C HIS A 238 -18.09 8.64 -2.76
N ASP A 239 -18.69 9.22 -3.77
CA ASP A 239 -18.40 8.85 -5.14
C ASP A 239 -17.13 9.55 -5.64
N SER A 240 -16.28 8.81 -6.34
CA SER A 240 -15.05 9.27 -6.96
C SER A 240 -14.99 8.82 -8.42
N PRO A 241 -14.10 9.37 -9.25
CA PRO A 241 -13.90 8.89 -10.62
C PRO A 241 -13.52 7.41 -10.72
N HIS A 242 -13.03 6.83 -9.62
CA HIS A 242 -12.57 5.43 -9.54
C HIS A 242 -13.55 4.52 -8.82
N GLY A 243 -14.77 4.98 -8.54
CA GLY A 243 -15.79 4.23 -7.84
C GLY A 243 -16.19 4.85 -6.51
N ARG A 244 -16.96 4.10 -5.73
CA ARG A 244 -17.43 4.53 -4.41
C ARG A 244 -16.40 4.20 -3.35
N VAL A 245 -15.85 5.23 -2.70
CA VAL A 245 -14.72 5.12 -1.77
C VAL A 245 -15.14 5.50 -0.35
N ALA A 246 -14.61 4.80 0.64
CA ALA A 246 -14.66 5.20 2.04
C ALA A 246 -13.30 4.95 2.71
N THR A 247 -12.97 5.73 3.74
CA THR A 247 -11.76 5.50 4.56
C THR A 247 -12.18 5.03 5.94
N VAL A 248 -11.53 3.98 6.41
CA VAL A 248 -11.83 3.31 7.67
C VAL A 248 -10.55 3.09 8.47
N ALA A 249 -10.70 2.73 9.73
CA ALA A 249 -9.58 2.23 10.54
C ALA A 249 -10.01 0.93 11.23
N ASP A 250 -9.05 0.03 11.35
CA ASP A 250 -9.21 -1.20 12.12
C ASP A 250 -9.26 -0.91 13.65
N PRO A 251 -9.48 -1.92 14.51
CA PRO A 251 -9.52 -1.74 15.96
C PRO A 251 -8.22 -1.24 16.60
N GLU A 252 -7.08 -1.42 15.93
CA GLU A 252 -5.78 -0.90 16.38
C GLU A 252 -5.45 0.48 15.83
N GLY A 253 -6.26 0.99 14.90
CA GLY A 253 -6.14 2.32 14.31
C GLY A 253 -5.44 2.35 12.96
N ALA A 254 -5.10 1.21 12.36
CA ALA A 254 -4.58 1.17 10.98
C ALA A 254 -5.62 1.72 10.02
N VAL A 255 -5.28 2.82 9.35
CA VAL A 255 -6.16 3.47 8.37
C VAL A 255 -5.95 2.84 6.99
N PHE A 256 -7.06 2.54 6.33
CA PHE A 256 -7.09 2.09 4.94
C PHE A 256 -8.36 2.57 4.25
N SER A 257 -8.37 2.56 2.94
CA SER A 257 -9.55 2.87 2.15
C SER A 257 -10.13 1.62 1.52
N VAL A 258 -11.44 1.62 1.33
CA VAL A 258 -12.16 0.60 0.55
C VAL A 258 -12.76 1.25 -0.68
N VAL A 259 -12.71 0.55 -1.81
CA VAL A 259 -13.22 1.04 -3.08
C VAL A 259 -14.11 -0.04 -3.72
N GLN A 260 -15.30 0.37 -4.10
CA GLN A 260 -16.21 -0.43 -4.92
C GLN A 260 -16.11 0.10 -6.35
N ASP A 261 -15.71 -0.77 -7.27
CA ASP A 261 -15.60 -0.42 -8.69
C ASP A 261 -16.95 0.06 -9.23
N PRO A 262 -17.01 1.08 -10.09
CA PRO A 262 -18.23 1.45 -10.78
C PRO A 262 -18.60 0.32 -11.75
N HIS A 263 -19.76 -0.28 -11.55
CA HIS A 263 -20.38 -1.25 -12.45
C HIS A 263 -20.86 -0.60 -13.74
#